data_050b71199ccc4fd064515f8f84d70b46
#
_entry.id   050b71199ccc4fd064515f8f84d70b46
#
_cell.length_a   1.000
_cell.length_b   1.000
_cell.length_c   1.000
_cell.angle_alpha   90.00
_cell.angle_beta   90.00
_cell.angle_gamma   90.00
#
_symmetry.space_group_name_H-M   'P 1'
#
loop_
_entity.id
_entity.type
_entity.pdbx_description
1 polymer ?
#
loop_
_entity_poly.entity_id
_entity_poly.type
_entity_poly.pdbx_seq_one_letter_code
_entity_poly.pdbx_strand_id
1 'polypeptide(L)'
;MVKLSKGGAYLINGTEIIEDSQTALAQVAAKTGSNITSEEAAKNTIAYGILKSHNTSDNMDKLKIKFDKMTSHDITFVGIIQTARASGLEKFPIPYVLTNCHNSLCAVGGTINEDDHMFGLTCAKKYGGIYVPPHQAVIHQFAREMLAEGGKMILGSDSHTRYGALGTMAMGEGGPELVKQLLNKTYDINMPGVVAIYMTGEPMKGVGPQDVALAIIGEVFANGYVKNKVMEFVGPGVSNLSADFRIGVDVMTTETTCLSSIWRTDEKIKEFYDIHGRSESYKELNPGSVAYYDGVVYVDLSKIKPMIAMPFHPSNTYTIDELNANLEDILRDVEKKALVSLDGQVDFKLTNKIKDGRLYVDQGIIAGCAGGGFENICAAADILRGHSIGADEFTLSVYPASTPIYMELARNGRLADLMETGAIVKTAFCGPCFGAGDTPANNAFSIRHSTRNFPNREGSKLQNGQISSVALMDARSIAAKIG
;
A
#
# COMPACT_ATOMS: atom_id res chain seq x y z
N MET A 1 -6.19 11.82 16.83
CA MET A 1 -6.05 11.11 15.54
C MET A 1 -4.72 10.34 15.54
N VAL A 2 -3.65 10.88 15.01
CA VAL A 2 -2.30 10.28 15.07
C VAL A 2 -1.40 11.14 15.94
N LYS A 3 -0.49 10.53 16.70
CA LYS A 3 0.51 11.20 17.56
C LYS A 3 1.82 10.41 17.53
N LEU A 4 2.95 11.10 17.70
CA LEU A 4 4.27 10.49 17.74
C LEU A 4 4.86 10.55 19.16
N SER A 5 5.54 9.48 19.59
CA SER A 5 6.38 9.54 20.79
C SER A 5 7.63 10.38 20.54
N LYS A 6 8.23 10.91 21.59
CA LYS A 6 9.50 11.65 21.49
C LYS A 6 10.73 10.75 21.47
N GLY A 7 10.60 9.52 21.93
CA GLY A 7 11.67 8.54 22.04
C GLY A 7 11.13 7.12 21.89
N GLY A 8 11.96 6.14 22.27
CA GLY A 8 11.58 4.74 22.27
C GLY A 8 10.50 4.41 23.30
N ALA A 9 9.99 3.19 23.26
CA ALA A 9 8.99 2.72 24.22
C ALA A 9 8.97 1.19 24.32
N TYR A 10 8.54 0.73 25.48
CA TYR A 10 8.22 -0.67 25.73
C TYR A 10 6.74 -0.95 25.45
N LEU A 11 6.46 -2.05 24.79
CA LEU A 11 5.13 -2.62 24.66
C LEU A 11 5.00 -3.82 25.59
N ILE A 12 4.01 -3.77 26.48
CA ILE A 12 3.77 -4.80 27.47
C ILE A 12 2.57 -5.65 27.04
N ASN A 13 2.75 -6.95 26.93
CA ASN A 13 1.72 -7.93 26.56
C ASN A 13 0.88 -7.54 25.33
N GLY A 14 1.48 -6.79 24.40
CA GLY A 14 0.83 -6.35 23.17
C GLY A 14 -0.23 -5.25 23.33
N THR A 15 -0.46 -4.75 24.56
CA THR A 15 -1.62 -3.88 24.86
C THR A 15 -1.29 -2.59 25.59
N GLU A 16 -0.13 -2.43 26.16
CA GLU A 16 0.21 -1.25 26.96
C GLU A 16 1.59 -0.69 26.55
N ILE A 17 1.66 0.63 26.34
CA ILE A 17 2.91 1.33 26.05
C ILE A 17 3.46 2.03 27.29
N ILE A 18 4.75 1.87 27.52
CA ILE A 18 5.55 2.64 28.50
C ILE A 18 6.63 3.37 27.70
N GLU A 19 6.49 4.69 27.53
CA GLU A 19 7.50 5.50 26.86
C GLU A 19 8.80 5.58 27.67
N ASP A 20 9.93 5.67 27.00
CA ASP A 20 11.24 5.83 27.60
C ASP A 20 11.30 7.03 28.56
N SER A 21 11.71 6.75 29.77
CA SER A 21 11.91 7.73 30.85
C SER A 21 12.88 7.17 31.87
N GLN A 22 13.33 7.99 32.82
CA GLN A 22 14.17 7.53 33.93
C GLN A 22 13.50 6.43 34.78
N THR A 23 12.18 6.33 34.75
CA THR A 23 11.39 5.34 35.53
C THR A 23 10.87 4.19 34.67
N ALA A 24 11.10 4.19 33.36
CA ALA A 24 10.50 3.20 32.45
C ALA A 24 10.84 1.76 32.82
N LEU A 25 12.11 1.46 33.09
CA LEU A 25 12.55 0.12 33.48
C LEU A 25 11.91 -0.35 34.80
N ALA A 26 11.79 0.55 35.79
CA ALA A 26 11.11 0.24 37.05
C ALA A 26 9.62 -0.05 36.85
N GLN A 27 8.95 0.70 35.95
CA GLN A 27 7.56 0.45 35.60
C GLN A 27 7.37 -0.88 34.86
N VAL A 28 8.27 -1.21 33.92
CA VAL A 28 8.30 -2.50 33.23
C VAL A 28 8.46 -3.63 34.23
N ALA A 29 9.47 -3.55 35.11
CA ALA A 29 9.72 -4.54 36.14
C ALA A 29 8.53 -4.72 37.11
N ALA A 30 7.89 -3.63 37.54
CA ALA A 30 6.71 -3.68 38.41
C ALA A 30 5.52 -4.38 37.75
N LYS A 31 5.34 -4.24 36.43
CA LYS A 31 4.22 -4.82 35.68
C LYS A 31 4.46 -6.26 35.22
N THR A 32 5.71 -6.62 34.97
CA THR A 32 6.05 -7.91 34.31
C THR A 32 6.86 -8.84 35.20
N GLY A 33 7.43 -8.33 36.29
CA GLY A 33 8.39 -9.05 37.10
C GLY A 33 9.76 -9.25 36.42
N SER A 34 9.99 -8.62 35.26
CA SER A 34 11.18 -8.80 34.43
C SER A 34 12.06 -7.55 34.45
N ASN A 35 13.38 -7.74 34.64
CA ASN A 35 14.39 -6.70 34.53
C ASN A 35 15.07 -6.80 33.15
N ILE A 36 14.31 -6.58 32.09
CA ILE A 36 14.78 -6.66 30.70
C ILE A 36 15.25 -5.30 30.22
N THR A 37 16.45 -5.24 29.61
CA THR A 37 16.96 -4.01 28.99
C THR A 37 16.24 -3.70 27.67
N SER A 38 16.35 -2.46 27.17
CA SER A 38 15.80 -2.08 25.85
C SER A 38 16.41 -2.91 24.71
N GLU A 39 17.72 -3.18 24.76
CA GLU A 39 18.41 -4.00 23.76
C GLU A 39 17.91 -5.45 23.73
N GLU A 40 17.62 -6.03 24.90
CA GLU A 40 17.07 -7.38 25.02
C GLU A 40 15.61 -7.40 24.56
N ALA A 41 14.82 -6.40 24.97
CA ALA A 41 13.42 -6.28 24.60
C ALA A 41 13.22 -5.97 23.10
N ALA A 42 14.14 -5.28 22.44
CA ALA A 42 14.13 -5.07 20.99
C ALA A 42 14.18 -6.37 20.19
N LYS A 43 14.81 -7.42 20.75
CA LYS A 43 14.86 -8.76 20.13
C LYS A 43 13.51 -9.49 20.16
N ASN A 44 12.54 -8.97 20.89
CA ASN A 44 11.19 -9.52 21.03
C ASN A 44 10.18 -8.90 20.04
N THR A 45 10.61 -8.02 19.13
CA THR A 45 9.75 -7.52 18.04
C THR A 45 9.56 -8.61 16.99
N ILE A 46 8.43 -8.59 16.29
CA ILE A 46 8.14 -9.51 15.17
C ILE A 46 9.19 -9.30 14.08
N ALA A 47 9.49 -8.04 13.80
CA ALA A 47 10.47 -7.64 12.77
C ALA A 47 11.86 -8.23 13.05
N TYR A 48 12.37 -8.15 14.29
CA TYR A 48 13.64 -8.73 14.65
C TYR A 48 13.67 -10.25 14.42
N GLY A 49 12.61 -10.94 14.85
CA GLY A 49 12.50 -12.40 14.68
C GLY A 49 12.55 -12.84 13.21
N ILE A 50 11.83 -12.13 12.33
CA ILE A 50 11.83 -12.42 10.89
C ILE A 50 13.21 -12.12 10.28
N LEU A 51 13.78 -10.94 10.54
CA LEU A 51 15.09 -10.56 9.99
C LEU A 51 16.18 -11.53 10.45
N LYS A 52 16.18 -11.93 11.72
CA LYS A 52 17.13 -12.91 12.27
C LYS A 52 17.04 -14.25 11.56
N SER A 53 15.83 -14.74 11.27
CA SER A 53 15.64 -16.05 10.61
C SER A 53 16.06 -16.07 9.15
N HIS A 54 16.17 -14.88 8.49
CA HIS A 54 16.58 -14.75 7.09
C HIS A 54 18.00 -14.21 6.93
N ASN A 55 18.65 -13.85 8.03
CA ASN A 55 20.05 -13.42 8.01
C ASN A 55 20.97 -14.64 7.89
N THR A 56 21.79 -14.67 6.86
CA THR A 56 22.77 -15.76 6.60
C THR A 56 24.13 -15.49 7.21
N SER A 57 24.30 -14.38 7.94
CA SER A 57 25.52 -14.06 8.68
C SER A 57 25.31 -14.15 10.20
N ASP A 58 26.40 -14.29 10.96
CA ASP A 58 26.35 -14.24 12.42
C ASP A 58 26.26 -12.81 12.97
N ASN A 59 26.33 -11.79 12.11
CA ASN A 59 26.32 -10.39 12.51
C ASN A 59 24.90 -9.83 12.39
N MET A 60 24.31 -9.43 13.52
CA MET A 60 22.98 -8.83 13.55
C MET A 60 22.97 -7.32 13.31
N ASP A 61 24.13 -6.64 13.28
CA ASP A 61 24.21 -5.21 12.93
C ASP A 61 24.28 -5.03 11.41
N LYS A 62 24.84 -6.03 10.70
CA LYS A 62 25.00 -6.05 9.24
C LYS A 62 24.43 -7.34 8.68
N LEU A 63 23.18 -7.26 8.28
CA LEU A 63 22.41 -8.41 7.81
C LEU A 63 22.75 -8.77 6.37
N LYS A 64 22.78 -10.07 6.08
CA LYS A 64 22.87 -10.66 4.75
C LYS A 64 21.62 -11.48 4.48
N ILE A 65 20.57 -10.82 4.03
CA ILE A 65 19.23 -11.40 3.89
C ILE A 65 19.13 -12.25 2.63
N LYS A 66 18.49 -13.42 2.77
CA LYS A 66 17.94 -14.20 1.67
C LYS A 66 16.43 -14.22 1.76
N PHE A 67 15.77 -13.90 0.65
CA PHE A 67 14.32 -13.93 0.54
C PHE A 67 13.82 -15.33 0.21
N ASP A 68 12.60 -15.66 0.64
CA ASP A 68 11.97 -16.94 0.33
C ASP A 68 11.36 -16.96 -1.08
N LYS A 69 10.84 -15.84 -1.54
CA LYS A 69 10.11 -15.72 -2.81
C LYS A 69 10.34 -14.35 -3.45
N MET A 70 10.08 -14.26 -4.74
CA MET A 70 10.19 -13.01 -5.51
C MET A 70 8.94 -12.76 -6.35
N THR A 71 8.68 -11.48 -6.65
CA THR A 71 7.61 -11.07 -7.56
C THR A 71 8.00 -9.86 -8.39
N SER A 72 7.63 -9.85 -9.67
CA SER A 72 7.87 -8.73 -10.59
C SER A 72 6.71 -8.54 -11.55
N HIS A 73 6.63 -7.36 -12.12
CA HIS A 73 5.66 -7.04 -13.16
C HIS A 73 6.33 -6.82 -14.52
N ASP A 74 5.52 -6.76 -15.56
CA ASP A 74 5.91 -6.71 -16.97
C ASP A 74 6.83 -5.53 -17.35
N ILE A 75 6.76 -4.39 -16.68
CA ILE A 75 7.70 -3.29 -16.92
C ILE A 75 9.12 -3.64 -16.43
N THR A 76 9.27 -4.51 -15.44
CA THR A 76 10.56 -4.74 -14.76
C THR A 76 11.17 -6.11 -15.02
N PHE A 77 10.38 -7.19 -15.13
CA PHE A 77 10.95 -8.53 -15.20
C PHE A 77 11.80 -8.77 -16.45
N VAL A 78 11.49 -8.10 -17.57
CA VAL A 78 12.27 -8.25 -18.83
C VAL A 78 13.73 -7.88 -18.58
N GLY A 79 13.98 -6.67 -18.07
CA GLY A 79 15.34 -6.19 -17.79
C GLY A 79 16.04 -7.00 -16.68
N ILE A 80 15.31 -7.39 -15.64
CA ILE A 80 15.84 -8.21 -14.54
C ILE A 80 16.33 -9.56 -15.05
N ILE A 81 15.51 -10.28 -15.84
CA ILE A 81 15.84 -11.61 -16.33
C ILE A 81 16.94 -11.53 -17.40
N GLN A 82 16.93 -10.54 -18.27
CA GLN A 82 18.00 -10.33 -19.25
C GLN A 82 19.34 -10.10 -18.56
N THR A 83 19.39 -9.25 -17.53
CA THR A 83 20.62 -8.99 -16.76
C THR A 83 21.10 -10.23 -16.02
N ALA A 84 20.19 -10.96 -15.34
CA ALA A 84 20.53 -12.19 -14.66
C ALA A 84 21.04 -13.27 -15.63
N ARG A 85 20.43 -13.40 -16.81
CA ARG A 85 20.85 -14.32 -17.85
C ARG A 85 22.23 -14.00 -18.39
N ALA A 86 22.53 -12.73 -18.64
CA ALA A 86 23.85 -12.29 -19.05
C ALA A 86 24.92 -12.53 -17.97
N SER A 87 24.49 -12.66 -16.72
CA SER A 87 25.35 -12.92 -15.55
C SER A 87 25.38 -14.41 -15.14
N GLY A 88 24.89 -15.33 -15.95
CA GLY A 88 24.98 -16.78 -15.73
C GLY A 88 23.76 -17.42 -15.03
N LEU A 89 22.56 -16.84 -15.15
CA LEU A 89 21.34 -17.46 -14.65
C LEU A 89 21.05 -18.78 -15.38
N GLU A 90 20.95 -19.89 -14.65
CA GLU A 90 20.60 -21.21 -15.17
C GLU A 90 19.15 -21.61 -14.81
N LYS A 91 18.70 -21.26 -13.61
CA LYS A 91 17.37 -21.56 -13.07
C LYS A 91 17.03 -20.52 -12.00
N PHE A 92 15.73 -20.24 -11.81
CA PHE A 92 15.30 -19.44 -10.65
C PHE A 92 15.54 -20.23 -9.36
N PRO A 93 16.35 -19.68 -8.43
CA PRO A 93 16.74 -20.39 -7.22
C PRO A 93 15.63 -20.49 -6.18
N ILE A 94 14.65 -19.58 -6.25
CA ILE A 94 13.50 -19.48 -5.37
C ILE A 94 12.24 -19.20 -6.23
N PRO A 95 11.03 -19.46 -5.72
CA PRO A 95 9.79 -19.15 -6.44
C PRO A 95 9.77 -17.69 -6.90
N TYR A 96 9.60 -17.49 -8.20
CA TYR A 96 9.56 -16.18 -8.83
C TYR A 96 8.29 -16.01 -9.66
N VAL A 97 7.48 -15.02 -9.32
CA VAL A 97 6.22 -14.71 -9.98
C VAL A 97 6.41 -13.54 -10.96
N LEU A 98 5.99 -13.76 -12.21
CA LEU A 98 6.01 -12.78 -13.30
C LEU A 98 4.57 -12.39 -13.64
N THR A 99 4.15 -11.18 -13.23
CA THR A 99 2.77 -10.72 -13.37
C THR A 99 2.66 -9.68 -14.49
N ASN A 100 1.70 -9.86 -15.39
CA ASN A 100 1.44 -8.95 -16.51
C ASN A 100 0.28 -8.02 -16.15
N CYS A 101 0.55 -6.88 -15.53
CA CYS A 101 -0.47 -6.00 -14.99
C CYS A 101 -0.21 -4.50 -15.17
N HIS A 102 0.96 -4.09 -15.66
CA HIS A 102 1.30 -2.69 -15.88
C HIS A 102 1.17 -2.28 -17.34
N ASN A 103 1.74 -3.06 -18.25
CA ASN A 103 1.63 -2.85 -19.70
C ASN A 103 0.65 -3.83 -20.35
N SER A 104 -0.32 -4.33 -19.60
CA SER A 104 -1.28 -5.29 -20.14
C SER A 104 -2.11 -4.65 -21.25
N LEU A 105 -2.51 -5.46 -22.21
CA LEU A 105 -3.29 -5.04 -23.40
C LEU A 105 -4.67 -4.44 -23.10
N CYS A 106 -5.03 -4.31 -21.82
CA CYS A 106 -6.26 -3.61 -21.40
C CYS A 106 -6.33 -2.16 -21.88
N ALA A 107 -5.19 -1.49 -21.92
CA ALA A 107 -5.13 -0.05 -22.19
C ALA A 107 -3.94 0.33 -23.06
N VAL A 108 -2.85 -0.42 -23.04
CA VAL A 108 -1.66 -0.19 -23.82
C VAL A 108 -1.61 -1.28 -24.90
N GLY A 109 -2.23 -1.01 -26.05
CA GLY A 109 -2.19 -1.90 -27.22
C GLY A 109 -0.92 -1.72 -28.02
N GLY A 110 -0.11 -2.76 -28.14
CA GLY A 110 1.08 -2.73 -28.96
C GLY A 110 1.81 -4.06 -28.98
N THR A 111 2.37 -4.42 -30.13
CA THR A 111 3.13 -5.66 -30.32
C THR A 111 4.25 -5.81 -29.29
N ILE A 112 4.93 -4.72 -28.95
CA ILE A 112 6.01 -4.73 -27.96
C ILE A 112 5.55 -5.19 -26.57
N ASN A 113 4.32 -4.85 -26.19
CA ASN A 113 3.77 -5.30 -24.89
C ASN A 113 3.48 -6.80 -24.89
N GLU A 114 2.97 -7.33 -26.02
CA GLU A 114 2.76 -8.76 -26.17
C GLU A 114 4.09 -9.53 -26.24
N ASP A 115 5.11 -8.96 -26.87
CA ASP A 115 6.45 -9.55 -26.89
C ASP A 115 7.04 -9.64 -25.47
N ASP A 116 6.82 -8.65 -24.60
CA ASP A 116 7.21 -8.69 -23.19
C ASP A 116 6.46 -9.79 -22.42
N HIS A 117 5.17 -9.97 -22.70
CA HIS A 117 4.36 -11.05 -22.11
C HIS A 117 4.85 -12.44 -22.59
N MET A 118 5.14 -12.59 -23.88
CA MET A 118 5.69 -13.82 -24.42
C MET A 118 7.10 -14.12 -23.89
N PHE A 119 7.92 -13.08 -23.69
CA PHE A 119 9.20 -13.23 -23.00
C PHE A 119 9.02 -13.74 -21.57
N GLY A 120 8.11 -13.14 -20.79
CA GLY A 120 7.81 -13.58 -19.43
C GLY A 120 7.36 -15.04 -19.37
N LEU A 121 6.42 -15.45 -20.24
CA LEU A 121 5.93 -16.83 -20.35
C LEU A 121 7.06 -17.83 -20.67
N THR A 122 7.88 -17.49 -21.67
CA THR A 122 8.98 -18.39 -22.10
C THR A 122 10.07 -18.47 -21.03
N CYS A 123 10.36 -17.39 -20.33
CA CYS A 123 11.29 -17.37 -19.20
C CYS A 123 10.77 -18.18 -18.02
N ALA A 124 9.49 -18.04 -17.65
CA ALA A 124 8.88 -18.84 -16.59
C ALA A 124 8.99 -20.34 -16.88
N LYS A 125 8.68 -20.76 -18.13
CA LYS A 125 8.85 -22.15 -18.57
C LYS A 125 10.30 -22.59 -18.53
N LYS A 126 11.22 -21.78 -18.99
CA LYS A 126 12.66 -22.11 -19.09
C LYS A 126 13.33 -22.20 -17.73
N TYR A 127 13.08 -21.25 -16.84
CA TYR A 127 13.79 -21.08 -15.58
C TYR A 127 13.02 -21.59 -14.35
N GLY A 128 11.76 -22.06 -14.53
CA GLY A 128 10.94 -22.59 -13.46
C GLY A 128 10.19 -21.55 -12.63
N GLY A 129 9.72 -20.48 -13.29
CA GLY A 129 8.91 -19.42 -12.66
C GLY A 129 7.41 -19.65 -12.76
N ILE A 130 6.65 -18.74 -12.16
CA ILE A 130 5.19 -18.67 -12.21
C ILE A 130 4.80 -17.50 -13.10
N TYR A 131 4.06 -17.75 -14.17
CA TYR A 131 3.57 -16.72 -15.07
C TYR A 131 2.10 -16.41 -14.78
N VAL A 132 1.79 -15.13 -14.57
CA VAL A 132 0.41 -14.65 -14.39
C VAL A 132 0.00 -13.85 -15.62
N PRO A 133 -0.98 -14.33 -16.39
CA PRO A 133 -1.45 -13.64 -17.59
C PRO A 133 -2.02 -12.25 -17.31
N PRO A 134 -2.13 -11.38 -18.35
CA PRO A 134 -2.85 -10.11 -18.25
C PRO A 134 -4.28 -10.30 -17.75
N HIS A 135 -4.84 -9.31 -17.09
CA HIS A 135 -6.22 -9.25 -16.59
C HIS A 135 -6.58 -10.21 -15.43
N GLN A 136 -5.64 -11.06 -14.97
CA GLN A 136 -5.93 -12.01 -13.90
C GLN A 136 -5.80 -11.39 -12.52
N ALA A 137 -4.73 -10.63 -12.28
CA ALA A 137 -4.53 -9.92 -11.03
C ALA A 137 -3.48 -8.83 -11.17
N VAL A 138 -3.56 -7.79 -10.35
CA VAL A 138 -2.43 -6.90 -10.11
C VAL A 138 -1.37 -7.62 -9.27
N ILE A 139 -0.09 -7.27 -9.47
CA ILE A 139 1.06 -7.98 -8.85
C ILE A 139 0.86 -8.20 -7.34
N HIS A 140 0.47 -7.15 -6.61
CA HIS A 140 0.38 -7.24 -5.15
C HIS A 140 -0.83 -8.05 -4.69
N GLN A 141 -1.93 -8.03 -5.42
CA GLN A 141 -3.10 -8.85 -5.06
C GLN A 141 -2.83 -10.33 -5.31
N PHE A 142 -2.21 -10.67 -6.45
CA PHE A 142 -1.77 -12.04 -6.69
C PHE A 142 -0.82 -12.52 -5.59
N ALA A 143 0.14 -11.70 -5.20
CA ALA A 143 1.09 -12.06 -4.14
C ALA A 143 0.40 -12.27 -2.78
N ARG A 144 -0.60 -11.46 -2.42
CA ARG A 144 -1.41 -11.62 -1.21
C ARG A 144 -2.20 -12.92 -1.22
N GLU A 145 -2.90 -13.19 -2.32
CA GLU A 145 -3.76 -14.37 -2.46
C GLU A 145 -2.97 -15.67 -2.57
N MET A 146 -1.82 -15.67 -3.28
CA MET A 146 -1.15 -16.90 -3.71
C MET A 146 0.29 -17.06 -3.20
N LEU A 147 0.94 -16.02 -2.71
CA LEU A 147 2.37 -16.07 -2.43
C LEU A 147 2.73 -15.76 -0.96
N ALA A 148 2.02 -14.83 -0.32
CA ALA A 148 2.27 -14.44 1.07
C ALA A 148 2.17 -15.64 2.03
N GLU A 149 3.00 -15.62 3.09
CA GLU A 149 3.08 -16.68 4.10
C GLU A 149 3.65 -16.10 5.40
N GLY A 150 3.06 -16.43 6.53
CA GLY A 150 3.43 -15.87 7.84
C GLY A 150 4.86 -16.15 8.23
N GLY A 151 5.62 -15.11 8.59
CA GLY A 151 7.02 -15.19 8.99
C GLY A 151 8.02 -15.31 7.84
N LYS A 152 7.58 -15.22 6.59
CA LYS A 152 8.41 -15.26 5.39
C LYS A 152 8.81 -13.86 4.91
N MET A 153 9.78 -13.80 4.00
CA MET A 153 10.23 -12.58 3.33
C MET A 153 10.08 -12.68 1.82
N ILE A 154 9.53 -11.61 1.21
CA ILE A 154 9.34 -11.50 -0.25
C ILE A 154 10.04 -10.26 -0.77
N LEU A 155 10.81 -10.40 -1.85
CA LEU A 155 11.39 -9.28 -2.60
C LEU A 155 10.58 -9.03 -3.88
N GLY A 156 10.18 -7.80 -4.11
CA GLY A 156 9.46 -7.41 -5.32
C GLY A 156 10.12 -6.26 -6.06
N SER A 157 9.91 -6.18 -7.36
CA SER A 157 10.42 -5.10 -8.21
C SER A 157 9.51 -3.87 -8.24
N ASP A 158 8.45 -3.85 -7.45
CA ASP A 158 7.55 -2.71 -7.30
C ASP A 158 7.63 -2.15 -5.87
N SER A 159 7.62 -0.83 -5.74
CA SER A 159 7.76 -0.13 -4.46
C SER A 159 6.62 -0.43 -3.46
N HIS A 160 5.43 -0.82 -3.96
CA HIS A 160 4.29 -1.21 -3.12
C HIS A 160 4.31 -2.70 -2.70
N THR A 161 5.45 -3.37 -2.82
CA THR A 161 5.65 -4.73 -2.29
C THR A 161 5.57 -4.69 -0.76
N ARG A 162 4.35 -4.77 -0.23
CA ARG A 162 3.98 -4.72 1.19
C ARG A 162 2.94 -5.79 1.46
N TYR A 163 3.29 -6.78 2.29
CA TYR A 163 2.41 -7.92 2.63
C TYR A 163 2.45 -8.18 4.13
N GLY A 164 2.87 -7.18 4.90
CA GLY A 164 2.99 -7.22 6.36
C GLY A 164 1.68 -7.54 7.05
N ALA A 165 0.55 -7.05 6.53
CA ALA A 165 -0.79 -7.35 7.02
C ALA A 165 -1.10 -8.86 7.09
N LEU A 166 -0.49 -9.65 6.21
CA LEU A 166 -0.61 -11.11 6.15
C LEU A 166 0.53 -11.85 6.87
N GLY A 167 1.34 -11.14 7.65
CA GLY A 167 2.47 -11.71 8.38
C GLY A 167 3.72 -11.95 7.52
N THR A 168 3.78 -11.43 6.31
CA THR A 168 4.94 -11.55 5.40
C THR A 168 5.69 -10.23 5.32
N MET A 169 6.95 -10.22 5.76
CA MET A 169 7.78 -9.02 5.59
C MET A 169 8.21 -8.91 4.13
N ALA A 170 7.76 -7.86 3.45
CA ALA A 170 8.01 -7.68 2.03
C ALA A 170 8.72 -6.36 1.75
N MET A 171 9.66 -6.39 0.82
CA MET A 171 10.45 -5.23 0.43
C MET A 171 10.36 -5.01 -1.08
N GLY A 172 10.13 -3.76 -1.46
CA GLY A 172 10.13 -3.33 -2.87
C GLY A 172 11.47 -2.68 -3.21
N GLU A 173 12.16 -3.23 -4.22
CA GLU A 173 13.50 -2.81 -4.59
C GLU A 173 13.67 -2.66 -6.10
N GLY A 174 14.76 -2.04 -6.50
CA GLY A 174 15.14 -1.94 -7.90
C GLY A 174 15.64 -3.26 -8.49
N GLY A 175 15.63 -3.34 -9.82
CA GLY A 175 16.07 -4.54 -10.56
C GLY A 175 17.39 -5.17 -10.12
N PRO A 176 18.46 -4.40 -9.82
CA PRO A 176 19.74 -4.96 -9.38
C PRO A 176 19.65 -5.86 -8.15
N GLU A 177 18.80 -5.54 -7.16
CA GLU A 177 18.64 -6.36 -5.97
C GLU A 177 17.95 -7.69 -6.28
N LEU A 178 16.97 -7.68 -7.18
CA LEU A 178 16.33 -8.91 -7.66
C LEU A 178 17.31 -9.79 -8.45
N VAL A 179 18.15 -9.19 -9.29
CA VAL A 179 19.22 -9.90 -10.02
C VAL A 179 20.18 -10.58 -9.04
N LYS A 180 20.56 -9.92 -7.95
CA LYS A 180 21.39 -10.52 -6.89
C LYS A 180 20.73 -11.79 -6.32
N GLN A 181 19.43 -11.75 -6.00
CA GLN A 181 18.72 -12.93 -5.49
C GLN A 181 18.67 -14.04 -6.54
N LEU A 182 18.41 -13.73 -7.81
CA LEU A 182 18.43 -14.71 -8.91
C LEU A 182 19.80 -15.37 -9.08
N LEU A 183 20.87 -14.71 -8.69
CA LEU A 183 22.26 -15.22 -8.73
C LEU A 183 22.72 -15.77 -7.35
N ASN A 184 21.78 -16.11 -6.47
CA ASN A 184 22.06 -16.62 -5.11
C ASN A 184 22.91 -15.68 -4.23
N LYS A 185 22.92 -14.37 -4.50
CA LYS A 185 23.55 -13.36 -3.65
C LYS A 185 22.62 -12.96 -2.51
N THR A 186 23.13 -12.18 -1.58
CA THR A 186 22.37 -11.65 -0.44
C THR A 186 21.92 -10.20 -0.69
N TYR A 187 20.91 -9.79 0.05
CA TYR A 187 20.51 -8.40 0.22
C TYR A 187 21.13 -7.88 1.51
N ASP A 188 22.09 -6.97 1.37
CA ASP A 188 22.94 -6.54 2.46
C ASP A 188 22.44 -5.20 3.01
N ILE A 189 22.00 -5.19 4.28
CA ILE A 189 21.50 -4.00 4.98
C ILE A 189 22.01 -3.94 6.42
N ASN A 190 22.05 -2.74 7.00
CA ASN A 190 22.19 -2.60 8.44
C ASN A 190 20.88 -3.03 9.12
N MET A 191 20.95 -3.51 10.37
CA MET A 191 19.76 -3.78 11.17
C MET A 191 18.89 -2.51 11.23
N PRO A 192 17.66 -2.54 10.69
CA PRO A 192 16.79 -1.37 10.72
C PRO A 192 16.22 -1.13 12.11
N GLY A 193 15.96 0.11 12.45
CA GLY A 193 15.11 0.44 13.59
C GLY A 193 13.68 -0.07 13.38
N VAL A 194 12.95 -0.31 14.46
CA VAL A 194 11.57 -0.77 14.45
C VAL A 194 10.69 0.25 15.18
N VAL A 195 9.64 0.72 14.52
CA VAL A 195 8.67 1.66 15.09
C VAL A 195 7.33 0.98 15.27
N ALA A 196 6.79 1.03 16.49
CA ALA A 196 5.45 0.53 16.75
C ALA A 196 4.39 1.46 16.14
N ILE A 197 3.49 0.93 15.35
CA ILE A 197 2.25 1.58 14.97
C ILE A 197 1.17 1.04 15.90
N TYR A 198 0.99 1.76 17.01
CA TYR A 198 0.14 1.31 18.11
C TYR A 198 -1.31 1.75 17.87
N MET A 199 -2.16 0.79 17.51
CA MET A 199 -3.56 1.01 17.14
C MET A 199 -4.49 0.75 18.32
N THR A 200 -5.43 1.66 18.53
CA THR A 200 -6.51 1.54 19.54
C THR A 200 -7.86 1.89 18.92
N GLY A 201 -8.95 1.48 19.58
CA GLY A 201 -10.30 1.77 19.13
C GLY A 201 -10.68 0.99 17.85
N GLU A 202 -11.73 1.43 17.19
CA GLU A 202 -12.25 0.88 15.94
C GLU A 202 -12.61 2.01 14.97
N PRO A 203 -12.55 1.80 13.65
CA PRO A 203 -12.91 2.82 12.67
C PRO A 203 -14.38 3.21 12.77
N MET A 204 -14.67 4.51 12.64
CA MET A 204 -16.04 5.02 12.51
C MET A 204 -16.67 4.56 11.19
N LYS A 205 -17.99 4.51 11.16
CA LYS A 205 -18.72 4.25 9.90
C LYS A 205 -18.33 5.28 8.84
N GLY A 206 -18.02 4.80 7.64
CA GLY A 206 -17.59 5.63 6.50
C GLY A 206 -16.09 5.89 6.43
N VAL A 207 -15.32 5.50 7.45
CA VAL A 207 -13.85 5.52 7.43
C VAL A 207 -13.32 4.22 6.86
N GLY A 208 -12.46 4.31 5.87
CA GLY A 208 -11.83 3.17 5.23
C GLY A 208 -10.31 3.11 5.43
N PRO A 209 -9.65 2.10 4.84
CA PRO A 209 -8.21 1.90 5.02
C PRO A 209 -7.37 3.07 4.48
N GLN A 210 -7.81 3.71 3.39
CA GLN A 210 -7.10 4.85 2.82
C GLN A 210 -7.09 6.04 3.78
N ASP A 211 -8.17 6.27 4.53
CA ASP A 211 -8.23 7.36 5.51
C ASP A 211 -7.22 7.17 6.64
N VAL A 212 -7.10 5.94 7.16
CA VAL A 212 -6.11 5.60 8.19
C VAL A 212 -4.69 5.75 7.65
N ALA A 213 -4.45 5.25 6.43
CA ALA A 213 -3.15 5.36 5.80
C ALA A 213 -2.73 6.82 5.58
N LEU A 214 -3.62 7.65 5.03
CA LEU A 214 -3.36 9.09 4.78
C LEU A 214 -3.12 9.84 6.10
N ALA A 215 -3.86 9.53 7.17
CA ALA A 215 -3.63 10.13 8.48
C ALA A 215 -2.24 9.79 9.04
N ILE A 216 -1.76 8.55 8.86
CA ILE A 216 -0.40 8.14 9.25
C ILE A 216 0.64 8.84 8.37
N ILE A 217 0.49 8.80 7.04
CA ILE A 217 1.44 9.40 6.09
C ILE A 217 1.62 10.90 6.36
N GLY A 218 0.52 11.61 6.56
CA GLY A 218 0.55 13.05 6.86
C GLY A 218 1.36 13.40 8.10
N GLU A 219 1.35 12.54 9.12
CA GLU A 219 2.05 12.78 10.37
C GLU A 219 3.54 12.39 10.34
N VAL A 220 3.88 11.30 9.62
CA VAL A 220 5.24 10.72 9.70
C VAL A 220 6.16 11.10 8.56
N PHE A 221 5.63 11.57 7.42
CA PHE A 221 6.43 11.77 6.22
C PHE A 221 7.40 12.96 6.33
N ALA A 222 6.90 14.15 6.70
CA ALA A 222 7.67 15.38 6.68
C ALA A 222 8.88 15.37 7.64
N ASN A 223 8.75 14.67 8.76
CA ASN A 223 9.81 14.55 9.76
C ASN A 223 10.68 13.30 9.59
N GLY A 224 10.34 12.41 8.64
CA GLY A 224 11.08 11.18 8.38
C GLY A 224 11.03 10.16 9.53
N TYR A 225 10.00 10.20 10.37
CA TYR A 225 9.91 9.45 11.62
C TYR A 225 10.12 7.93 11.44
N VAL A 226 9.59 7.37 10.37
CA VAL A 226 9.72 5.95 10.03
C VAL A 226 10.66 5.69 8.84
N LYS A 227 11.36 6.70 8.36
CA LYS A 227 12.24 6.56 7.18
C LYS A 227 13.29 5.48 7.38
N ASN A 228 13.39 4.54 6.43
CA ASN A 228 14.30 3.38 6.45
C ASN A 228 14.15 2.46 7.68
N LYS A 229 13.04 2.54 8.42
CA LYS A 229 12.71 1.68 9.56
C LYS A 229 11.62 0.68 9.17
N VAL A 230 11.41 -0.34 9.99
CA VAL A 230 10.26 -1.24 9.86
C VAL A 230 9.10 -0.69 10.69
N MET A 231 7.93 -0.59 10.08
CA MET A 231 6.68 -0.26 10.77
C MET A 231 6.05 -1.56 11.27
N GLU A 232 5.98 -1.74 12.59
CA GLU A 232 5.35 -2.91 13.21
C GLU A 232 4.00 -2.55 13.80
N PHE A 233 2.92 -3.07 13.23
CA PHE A 233 1.54 -2.76 13.60
C PHE A 233 1.07 -3.65 14.74
N VAL A 234 0.80 -3.04 15.87
CA VAL A 234 0.48 -3.67 17.15
C VAL A 234 -0.65 -2.93 17.87
N GLY A 235 -1.01 -3.43 19.03
CA GLY A 235 -2.05 -2.83 19.87
C GLY A 235 -3.43 -3.49 19.69
N PRO A 236 -4.37 -3.19 20.60
CA PRO A 236 -5.68 -3.86 20.64
C PRO A 236 -6.58 -3.51 19.44
N GLY A 237 -6.42 -2.33 18.85
CA GLY A 237 -7.20 -1.89 17.70
C GLY A 237 -6.98 -2.73 16.44
N VAL A 238 -5.84 -3.41 16.30
CA VAL A 238 -5.57 -4.29 15.15
C VAL A 238 -6.64 -5.36 15.01
N SER A 239 -7.09 -5.97 16.09
CA SER A 239 -8.12 -7.03 16.07
C SER A 239 -9.49 -6.56 15.59
N ASN A 240 -9.75 -5.25 15.56
CA ASN A 240 -11.01 -4.68 15.07
C ASN A 240 -11.04 -4.52 13.55
N LEU A 241 -9.87 -4.66 12.88
CA LEU A 241 -9.72 -4.49 11.43
C LEU A 241 -9.85 -5.85 10.71
N SER A 242 -10.57 -5.87 9.59
CA SER A 242 -10.58 -7.01 8.67
C SER A 242 -9.22 -7.21 7.99
N ALA A 243 -9.01 -8.35 7.34
CA ALA A 243 -7.81 -8.58 6.54
C ALA A 243 -7.68 -7.56 5.41
N ASP A 244 -8.76 -7.30 4.66
CA ASP A 244 -8.79 -6.32 3.57
C ASP A 244 -8.47 -4.90 4.06
N PHE A 245 -8.98 -4.51 5.22
CA PHE A 245 -8.68 -3.21 5.80
C PHE A 245 -7.20 -3.08 6.14
N ARG A 246 -6.60 -4.09 6.82
CA ARG A 246 -5.16 -4.10 7.13
C ARG A 246 -4.30 -4.05 5.86
N ILE A 247 -4.67 -4.80 4.83
CA ILE A 247 -4.02 -4.83 3.52
C ILE A 247 -4.03 -3.44 2.88
N GLY A 248 -5.16 -2.74 2.93
CA GLY A 248 -5.30 -1.40 2.38
C GLY A 248 -4.43 -0.35 3.09
N VAL A 249 -4.30 -0.45 4.43
CA VAL A 249 -3.36 0.40 5.19
C VAL A 249 -1.91 0.03 4.88
N ASP A 250 -1.61 -1.26 4.88
CA ASP A 250 -0.25 -1.80 4.74
C ASP A 250 0.42 -1.38 3.43
N VAL A 251 -0.30 -1.45 2.31
CA VAL A 251 0.24 -1.10 0.99
C VAL A 251 0.66 0.36 0.90
N MET A 252 -0.01 1.24 1.62
CA MET A 252 0.26 2.68 1.64
C MET A 252 1.46 3.04 2.52
N THR A 253 1.99 2.12 3.34
CA THR A 253 3.19 2.38 4.14
C THR A 253 4.42 2.73 3.28
N THR A 254 4.44 2.31 2.03
CA THR A 254 5.48 2.71 1.05
C THR A 254 5.61 4.23 0.96
N GLU A 255 4.52 4.96 1.05
CA GLU A 255 4.50 6.42 0.92
C GLU A 255 5.04 7.15 2.16
N THR A 256 5.37 6.42 3.22
CA THR A 256 6.07 6.93 4.40
C THR A 256 7.60 6.85 4.29
N THR A 257 8.13 6.26 3.21
CA THR A 257 9.56 5.94 3.03
C THR A 257 10.12 4.92 4.04
N CYS A 258 9.27 4.12 4.69
CA CYS A 258 9.73 3.02 5.54
C CYS A 258 10.40 1.91 4.70
N LEU A 259 11.28 1.14 5.33
CA LEU A 259 11.94 0.00 4.69
C LEU A 259 10.93 -1.13 4.40
N SER A 260 10.13 -1.47 5.39
CA SER A 260 9.10 -2.51 5.30
C SER A 260 8.04 -2.32 6.37
N SER A 261 7.03 -3.17 6.34
CA SER A 261 5.97 -3.25 7.34
C SER A 261 5.71 -4.69 7.76
N ILE A 262 5.24 -4.87 8.99
CA ILE A 262 4.80 -6.17 9.52
C ILE A 262 3.70 -5.94 10.54
N TRP A 263 2.74 -6.85 10.63
CA TRP A 263 1.60 -6.77 11.54
C TRP A 263 1.57 -8.01 12.45
N ARG A 264 1.05 -7.82 13.66
CA ARG A 264 0.57 -8.99 14.41
C ARG A 264 -0.55 -9.67 13.62
N THR A 265 -0.57 -11.00 13.66
CA THR A 265 -1.60 -11.79 12.99
C THR A 265 -2.57 -12.40 14.00
N ASP A 266 -3.78 -12.70 13.54
CA ASP A 266 -4.85 -13.28 14.34
C ASP A 266 -5.79 -14.14 13.46
N GLU A 267 -6.92 -14.59 14.03
CA GLU A 267 -7.90 -15.44 13.34
C GLU A 267 -8.45 -14.82 12.04
N LYS A 268 -8.53 -13.48 11.93
CA LYS A 268 -8.96 -12.83 10.68
C LYS A 268 -7.97 -13.02 9.54
N ILE A 269 -6.69 -13.06 9.85
CA ILE A 269 -5.64 -13.36 8.86
C ILE A 269 -5.63 -14.86 8.53
N LYS A 270 -5.90 -15.71 9.50
CA LYS A 270 -6.10 -17.15 9.26
C LYS A 270 -7.28 -17.38 8.32
N GLU A 271 -8.43 -16.75 8.57
CA GLU A 271 -9.60 -16.82 7.71
C GLU A 271 -9.29 -16.36 6.27
N PHE A 272 -8.50 -15.30 6.09
CA PHE A 272 -8.05 -14.88 4.77
C PHE A 272 -7.29 -16.01 4.04
N TYR A 273 -6.36 -16.68 4.70
CA TYR A 273 -5.65 -17.81 4.11
C TYR A 273 -6.57 -19.01 3.84
N ASP A 274 -7.51 -19.28 4.74
CA ASP A 274 -8.50 -20.37 4.61
C ASP A 274 -9.40 -20.18 3.37
N ILE A 275 -9.90 -18.95 3.15
CA ILE A 275 -10.71 -18.56 1.97
C ILE A 275 -9.93 -18.81 0.67
N HIS A 276 -8.61 -18.58 0.68
CA HIS A 276 -7.75 -18.78 -0.49
C HIS A 276 -7.20 -20.23 -0.61
N GLY A 277 -7.67 -21.15 0.23
CA GLY A 277 -7.22 -22.55 0.23
C GLY A 277 -5.76 -22.74 0.66
N ARG A 278 -5.26 -21.88 1.55
CA ARG A 278 -3.85 -21.79 1.97
C ARG A 278 -3.70 -21.73 3.48
N SER A 279 -4.50 -22.49 4.21
CA SER A 279 -4.50 -22.52 5.69
C SER A 279 -3.10 -22.77 6.29
N GLU A 280 -2.27 -23.54 5.62
CA GLU A 280 -0.89 -23.85 5.99
C GLU A 280 0.05 -22.64 5.94
N SER A 281 -0.32 -21.60 5.21
CA SER A 281 0.45 -20.34 5.09
C SER A 281 0.26 -19.40 6.28
N TYR A 282 -0.75 -19.66 7.12
CA TYR A 282 -0.96 -18.89 8.33
C TYR A 282 0.10 -19.21 9.39
N LYS A 283 0.57 -18.17 10.04
CA LYS A 283 1.39 -18.24 11.25
C LYS A 283 0.97 -17.13 12.20
N GLU A 284 0.73 -17.50 13.45
CA GLU A 284 0.52 -16.51 14.50
C GLU A 284 1.82 -15.75 14.77
N LEU A 285 1.75 -14.43 14.67
CA LEU A 285 2.86 -13.52 14.92
C LEU A 285 2.42 -12.48 15.95
N ASN A 286 3.11 -12.46 17.07
CA ASN A 286 2.94 -11.47 18.13
C ASN A 286 4.31 -11.02 18.62
N PRO A 287 4.48 -9.76 19.08
CA PRO A 287 5.66 -9.39 19.85
C PRO A 287 5.72 -10.18 21.15
N GLY A 288 6.92 -10.33 21.71
CA GLY A 288 7.06 -10.93 23.03
C GLY A 288 6.35 -10.15 24.13
N SER A 289 6.26 -10.73 25.34
CA SER A 289 5.57 -10.11 26.48
C SER A 289 6.11 -8.73 26.85
N VAL A 290 7.38 -8.46 26.60
CA VAL A 290 8.00 -7.15 26.66
C VAL A 290 8.80 -6.97 25.37
N ALA A 291 8.36 -6.05 24.51
CA ALA A 291 9.07 -5.66 23.29
C ALA A 291 9.45 -4.17 23.37
N TYR A 292 10.58 -3.79 22.76
CA TYR A 292 11.03 -2.40 22.70
C TYR A 292 11.08 -1.90 21.27
N TYR A 293 10.64 -0.67 21.07
CA TYR A 293 10.58 0.02 19.77
C TYR A 293 11.34 1.35 19.83
N ASP A 294 11.96 1.75 18.73
CA ASP A 294 12.69 3.03 18.60
C ASP A 294 11.78 4.25 18.55
N GLY A 295 10.49 4.04 18.54
CA GLY A 295 9.45 5.06 18.57
C GLY A 295 8.06 4.46 18.44
N VAL A 296 7.05 5.28 18.70
CA VAL A 296 5.64 4.88 18.61
C VAL A 296 4.84 5.90 17.81
N VAL A 297 4.06 5.40 16.86
CA VAL A 297 2.99 6.13 16.20
C VAL A 297 1.68 5.67 16.83
N TYR A 298 1.08 6.50 17.66
CA TYR A 298 -0.22 6.23 18.26
C TYR A 298 -1.33 6.52 17.26
N VAL A 299 -2.18 5.54 16.98
CA VAL A 299 -3.31 5.66 16.05
C VAL A 299 -4.60 5.30 16.78
N ASP A 300 -5.38 6.32 17.14
CA ASP A 300 -6.72 6.13 17.67
C ASP A 300 -7.71 6.06 16.51
N LEU A 301 -8.08 4.83 16.11
CA LEU A 301 -8.96 4.56 14.97
C LEU A 301 -10.33 5.24 15.11
N SER A 302 -10.82 5.40 16.34
CA SER A 302 -12.12 6.06 16.61
C SER A 302 -12.12 7.56 16.35
N LYS A 303 -10.93 8.16 16.14
CA LYS A 303 -10.77 9.59 15.87
C LYS A 303 -10.33 9.89 14.43
N ILE A 304 -10.09 8.86 13.63
CA ILE A 304 -9.82 9.05 12.21
C ILE A 304 -11.12 9.50 11.53
N LYS A 305 -11.00 10.52 10.70
CA LYS A 305 -12.09 11.04 9.85
C LYS A 305 -11.80 10.70 8.39
N PRO A 306 -12.80 10.80 7.51
CA PRO A 306 -12.55 10.74 6.07
C PRO A 306 -11.50 11.76 5.63
N MET A 307 -10.46 11.27 4.93
CA MET A 307 -9.28 12.02 4.55
C MET A 307 -9.20 12.25 3.04
N ILE A 308 -8.48 13.28 2.67
CA ILE A 308 -8.07 13.53 1.28
C ILE A 308 -6.60 13.95 1.26
N ALA A 309 -5.83 13.39 0.33
CA ALA A 309 -4.49 13.89 0.02
C ALA A 309 -4.52 14.68 -1.28
N MET A 310 -4.29 15.97 -1.18
CA MET A 310 -4.28 16.90 -2.32
C MET A 310 -3.00 16.76 -3.16
N PRO A 311 -3.03 17.15 -4.46
CA PRO A 311 -1.83 17.12 -5.29
C PRO A 311 -0.66 17.89 -4.66
N PHE A 312 0.61 17.54 -4.87
CA PHE A 312 1.12 16.42 -5.68
C PHE A 312 1.93 15.46 -4.79
N HIS A 313 1.48 15.15 -3.60
CA HIS A 313 2.10 14.17 -2.72
C HIS A 313 1.07 13.52 -1.77
N PRO A 314 1.16 12.21 -1.46
CA PRO A 314 0.24 11.55 -0.52
C PRO A 314 0.27 12.12 0.91
N SER A 315 1.31 12.85 1.30
CA SER A 315 1.40 13.52 2.62
C SER A 315 0.74 14.89 2.68
N ASN A 316 0.23 15.42 1.56
CA ASN A 316 -0.50 16.70 1.55
C ASN A 316 -1.96 16.47 1.98
N THR A 317 -2.15 16.04 3.23
CA THR A 317 -3.39 15.50 3.76
C THR A 317 -4.21 16.52 4.53
N TYR A 318 -5.53 16.41 4.38
CA TYR A 318 -6.55 17.12 5.13
C TYR A 318 -7.69 16.17 5.47
N THR A 319 -8.46 16.44 6.51
CA THR A 319 -9.78 15.84 6.58
C THR A 319 -10.69 16.48 5.52
N ILE A 320 -11.67 15.73 5.03
CA ILE A 320 -12.64 16.29 4.04
C ILE A 320 -13.41 17.47 4.65
N ASP A 321 -13.69 17.43 5.98
CA ASP A 321 -14.32 18.53 6.70
C ASP A 321 -13.45 19.79 6.67
N GLU A 322 -12.15 19.67 6.92
CA GLU A 322 -11.20 20.80 6.87
C GLU A 322 -11.11 21.40 5.46
N LEU A 323 -11.04 20.55 4.44
CA LEU A 323 -11.05 21.01 3.05
C LEU A 323 -12.32 21.81 2.74
N ASN A 324 -13.49 21.27 3.07
CA ASN A 324 -14.76 21.91 2.79
C ASN A 324 -14.96 23.24 3.57
N ALA A 325 -14.47 23.28 4.82
CA ALA A 325 -14.58 24.49 5.66
C ALA A 325 -13.65 25.63 5.20
N ASN A 326 -12.52 25.30 4.55
CA ASN A 326 -11.48 26.26 4.15
C ASN A 326 -11.07 26.08 2.68
N LEU A 327 -12.04 25.80 1.83
CA LEU A 327 -11.82 25.29 0.46
C LEU A 327 -10.86 26.18 -0.34
N GLU A 328 -11.16 27.49 -0.46
CA GLU A 328 -10.38 28.39 -1.30
C GLU A 328 -8.95 28.57 -0.78
N ASP A 329 -8.78 28.71 0.53
CA ASP A 329 -7.46 28.91 1.16
C ASP A 329 -6.58 27.66 1.00
N ILE A 330 -7.15 26.46 1.19
CA ILE A 330 -6.43 25.22 1.01
C ILE A 330 -6.05 25.03 -0.47
N LEU A 331 -6.95 25.30 -1.41
CA LEU A 331 -6.62 25.17 -2.84
C LEU A 331 -5.53 26.16 -3.26
N ARG A 332 -5.53 27.39 -2.76
CA ARG A 332 -4.46 28.36 -2.99
C ARG A 332 -3.11 27.91 -2.43
N ASP A 333 -3.10 27.27 -1.25
CA ASP A 333 -1.87 26.70 -0.69
C ASP A 333 -1.38 25.50 -1.54
N VAL A 334 -2.28 24.64 -2.01
CA VAL A 334 -1.96 23.55 -2.94
C VAL A 334 -1.38 24.09 -4.25
N GLU A 335 -1.97 25.12 -4.84
CA GLU A 335 -1.45 25.78 -6.05
C GLU A 335 -0.04 26.35 -5.84
N LYS A 336 0.20 26.99 -4.69
CA LYS A 336 1.52 27.52 -4.34
C LYS A 336 2.57 26.42 -4.18
N LYS A 337 2.23 25.32 -3.51
CA LYS A 337 3.10 24.14 -3.37
C LYS A 337 3.35 23.47 -4.74
N ALA A 338 2.33 23.40 -5.58
CA ALA A 338 2.43 22.86 -6.94
C ALA A 338 3.40 23.66 -7.81
N LEU A 339 3.39 24.98 -7.71
CA LEU A 339 4.30 25.85 -8.47
C LEU A 339 5.78 25.50 -8.19
N VAL A 340 6.09 25.19 -6.92
CA VAL A 340 7.44 24.75 -6.52
C VAL A 340 7.73 23.34 -7.06
N SER A 341 6.79 22.40 -6.92
CA SER A 341 6.96 21.01 -7.36
C SER A 341 7.06 20.87 -8.88
N LEU A 342 6.56 21.83 -9.63
CA LEU A 342 6.53 21.87 -11.09
C LEU A 342 7.55 22.87 -11.69
N ASP A 343 8.52 23.35 -10.88
CA ASP A 343 9.58 24.28 -11.28
C ASP A 343 9.05 25.55 -12.02
N GLY A 344 7.87 26.01 -11.64
CA GLY A 344 7.22 27.16 -12.28
C GLY A 344 6.78 26.95 -13.74
N GLN A 345 6.80 25.73 -14.24
CA GLN A 345 6.49 25.43 -15.65
C GLN A 345 5.00 25.44 -15.99
N VAL A 346 4.15 25.49 -14.97
CA VAL A 346 2.68 25.35 -15.12
C VAL A 346 1.97 26.43 -14.33
N ASP A 347 0.97 27.05 -14.93
CA ASP A 347 -0.04 27.84 -14.20
C ASP A 347 -1.14 26.88 -13.69
N PHE A 348 -0.81 26.15 -12.62
CA PHE A 348 -1.71 25.16 -12.02
C PHE A 348 -2.79 25.86 -11.17
N LYS A 349 -4.06 25.67 -11.52
CA LYS A 349 -5.22 26.32 -10.89
C LYS A 349 -6.32 25.33 -10.53
N LEU A 350 -6.39 24.93 -9.27
CA LEU A 350 -7.52 24.17 -8.72
C LEU A 350 -8.68 25.06 -8.28
N THR A 351 -8.43 26.33 -7.92
CA THR A 351 -9.48 27.28 -7.57
C THR A 351 -10.46 27.51 -8.70
N ASN A 352 -10.08 27.28 -9.95
CA ASN A 352 -10.97 27.31 -11.12
C ASN A 352 -12.03 26.19 -11.12
N LYS A 353 -11.84 25.14 -10.30
CA LYS A 353 -12.79 24.05 -10.13
C LYS A 353 -13.85 24.34 -9.05
N ILE A 354 -13.81 25.48 -8.42
CA ILE A 354 -14.85 25.88 -7.45
C ILE A 354 -16.06 26.37 -8.23
N LYS A 355 -17.21 25.75 -8.04
CA LYS A 355 -18.51 26.18 -8.55
C LYS A 355 -19.51 26.10 -7.38
N ASP A 356 -20.26 27.17 -7.17
CA ASP A 356 -21.26 27.26 -6.09
C ASP A 356 -20.73 26.89 -4.70
N GLY A 357 -19.47 27.27 -4.42
CA GLY A 357 -18.80 26.99 -3.14
C GLY A 357 -18.37 25.52 -2.94
N ARG A 358 -18.37 24.71 -4.00
CA ARG A 358 -17.96 23.29 -3.98
C ARG A 358 -16.83 23.03 -4.96
N LEU A 359 -15.94 22.11 -4.60
CA LEU A 359 -14.90 21.63 -5.49
C LEU A 359 -15.46 20.58 -6.46
N TYR A 360 -15.48 20.90 -7.74
CA TYR A 360 -15.91 19.97 -8.78
C TYR A 360 -14.79 19.05 -9.21
N VAL A 361 -15.17 17.82 -9.54
CA VAL A 361 -14.28 16.73 -9.91
C VAL A 361 -14.67 16.25 -11.31
N ASP A 362 -13.65 16.00 -12.15
CA ASP A 362 -13.89 15.57 -13.53
C ASP A 362 -13.87 14.04 -13.69
N GLN A 363 -13.23 13.30 -12.77
CA GLN A 363 -13.08 11.84 -12.85
C GLN A 363 -12.95 11.21 -11.47
N GLY A 364 -13.56 10.03 -11.29
CA GLY A 364 -13.38 9.15 -10.14
C GLY A 364 -12.78 7.80 -10.54
N ILE A 365 -11.84 7.27 -9.74
CA ILE A 365 -11.22 5.96 -9.97
C ILE A 365 -11.07 5.19 -8.67
N ILE A 366 -11.48 3.92 -8.68
CA ILE A 366 -11.24 2.94 -7.62
C ILE A 366 -10.43 1.81 -8.23
N ALA A 367 -9.12 1.74 -7.94
CA ALA A 367 -8.22 0.86 -8.68
C ALA A 367 -6.99 0.40 -7.89
N GLY A 368 -6.32 -0.59 -8.45
CA GLY A 368 -5.02 -1.06 -8.03
C GLY A 368 -5.03 -1.85 -6.73
N CYS A 369 -3.86 -2.01 -6.16
CA CYS A 369 -3.65 -2.80 -4.94
C CYS A 369 -4.18 -2.14 -3.66
N ALA A 370 -4.49 -0.84 -3.69
CA ALA A 370 -5.11 -0.11 -2.59
C ALA A 370 -6.65 -0.07 -2.73
N GLY A 371 -7.16 0.43 -3.87
CA GLY A 371 -8.60 0.66 -4.06
C GLY A 371 -9.37 -0.58 -4.53
N GLY A 372 -8.74 -1.46 -5.31
CA GLY A 372 -9.40 -2.59 -5.98
C GLY A 372 -9.71 -3.80 -5.08
N GLY A 373 -9.55 -3.69 -3.75
CA GLY A 373 -9.89 -4.73 -2.79
C GLY A 373 -11.40 -4.97 -2.68
N PHE A 374 -11.79 -6.18 -2.28
CA PHE A 374 -13.18 -6.62 -2.24
C PHE A 374 -14.05 -5.74 -1.35
N GLU A 375 -13.66 -5.52 -0.10
CA GLU A 375 -14.44 -4.70 0.84
C GLU A 375 -14.57 -3.23 0.41
N ASN A 376 -13.55 -2.66 -0.24
CA ASN A 376 -13.59 -1.28 -0.72
C ASN A 376 -14.63 -1.12 -1.84
N ILE A 377 -14.65 -2.06 -2.79
CA ILE A 377 -15.59 -2.02 -3.91
C ILE A 377 -17.01 -2.31 -3.42
N CYS A 378 -17.19 -3.28 -2.51
CA CYS A 378 -18.50 -3.55 -1.91
C CYS A 378 -19.05 -2.32 -1.18
N ALA A 379 -18.22 -1.65 -0.38
CA ALA A 379 -18.62 -0.45 0.34
C ALA A 379 -19.01 0.70 -0.60
N ALA A 380 -18.26 0.90 -1.69
CA ALA A 380 -18.60 1.88 -2.71
C ALA A 380 -19.92 1.54 -3.43
N ALA A 381 -20.12 0.26 -3.79
CA ALA A 381 -21.36 -0.21 -4.42
C ALA A 381 -22.57 -0.03 -3.50
N ASP A 382 -22.42 -0.33 -2.21
CA ASP A 382 -23.52 -0.14 -1.22
C ASP A 382 -23.93 1.32 -1.04
N ILE A 383 -22.97 2.25 -1.14
CA ILE A 383 -23.22 3.69 -1.07
C ILE A 383 -23.91 4.19 -2.35
N LEU A 384 -23.45 3.72 -3.51
CA LEU A 384 -23.93 4.17 -4.82
C LEU A 384 -25.24 3.52 -5.25
N ARG A 385 -25.66 2.42 -4.63
CA ARG A 385 -26.87 1.69 -5.01
C ARG A 385 -28.09 2.61 -5.04
N GLY A 386 -28.80 2.62 -6.18
CA GLY A 386 -29.98 3.44 -6.40
C GLY A 386 -29.69 4.91 -6.77
N HIS A 387 -28.42 5.26 -6.91
CA HIS A 387 -27.99 6.57 -7.39
C HIS A 387 -27.44 6.48 -8.83
N SER A 388 -27.23 7.62 -9.46
CA SER A 388 -26.60 7.73 -10.79
C SER A 388 -25.40 8.67 -10.71
N ILE A 389 -24.31 8.31 -11.39
CA ILE A 389 -23.15 9.21 -11.54
C ILE A 389 -23.43 10.36 -12.54
N GLY A 390 -24.63 10.40 -13.14
CA GLY A 390 -25.00 11.36 -14.17
C GLY A 390 -24.66 10.91 -15.58
N ALA A 391 -24.95 11.77 -16.55
CA ALA A 391 -24.71 11.53 -17.97
C ALA A 391 -23.82 12.61 -18.61
N ASP A 392 -23.16 13.43 -17.79
CA ASP A 392 -22.25 14.49 -18.21
C ASP A 392 -20.81 14.01 -18.37
N GLU A 393 -19.84 14.89 -18.26
CA GLU A 393 -18.42 14.62 -18.49
C GLU A 393 -17.78 13.75 -17.40
N PHE A 394 -18.36 13.67 -16.19
CA PHE A 394 -17.83 12.87 -15.10
C PHE A 394 -17.88 11.37 -15.41
N THR A 395 -16.76 10.68 -15.12
CA THR A 395 -16.69 9.21 -15.26
C THR A 395 -16.19 8.58 -13.95
N LEU A 396 -16.75 7.40 -13.63
CA LEU A 396 -16.25 6.54 -12.54
C LEU A 396 -15.79 5.21 -13.12
N SER A 397 -14.49 4.89 -12.96
CA SER A 397 -13.96 3.59 -13.33
C SER A 397 -13.57 2.78 -12.10
N VAL A 398 -13.96 1.50 -12.08
CA VAL A 398 -13.69 0.55 -10.99
C VAL A 398 -12.91 -0.64 -11.52
N TYR A 399 -11.78 -0.97 -10.88
CA TYR A 399 -10.88 -2.05 -11.26
C TYR A 399 -10.71 -3.03 -10.08
N PRO A 400 -11.46 -4.13 -10.01
CA PRO A 400 -11.18 -5.20 -9.06
C PRO A 400 -9.73 -5.69 -9.21
N ALA A 401 -9.03 -5.87 -8.09
CA ALA A 401 -7.60 -6.13 -8.11
C ALA A 401 -7.22 -7.54 -8.56
N SER A 402 -8.19 -8.46 -8.62
CA SER A 402 -8.00 -9.84 -9.11
C SER A 402 -9.28 -10.43 -9.67
N THR A 403 -9.13 -11.51 -10.44
CA THR A 403 -10.27 -12.30 -10.96
C THR A 403 -11.12 -12.90 -9.82
N PRO A 404 -10.57 -13.47 -8.73
CA PRO A 404 -11.38 -13.91 -7.59
C PRO A 404 -12.28 -12.80 -7.03
N ILE A 405 -11.75 -11.60 -6.82
CA ILE A 405 -12.53 -10.45 -6.37
C ILE A 405 -13.63 -10.11 -7.39
N TYR A 406 -13.30 -10.04 -8.68
CA TYR A 406 -14.25 -9.74 -9.74
C TYR A 406 -15.40 -10.74 -9.77
N MET A 407 -15.09 -12.05 -9.67
CA MET A 407 -16.08 -13.12 -9.65
C MET A 407 -17.00 -13.02 -8.44
N GLU A 408 -16.46 -12.69 -7.27
CA GLU A 408 -17.26 -12.58 -6.06
C GLU A 408 -18.18 -11.35 -6.09
N LEU A 409 -17.72 -10.23 -6.64
CA LEU A 409 -18.56 -9.06 -6.91
C LEU A 409 -19.71 -9.37 -7.89
N ALA A 410 -19.47 -10.25 -8.88
CA ALA A 410 -20.51 -10.72 -9.79
C ALA A 410 -21.53 -11.61 -9.09
N ARG A 411 -21.06 -12.54 -8.22
CA ARG A 411 -21.93 -13.48 -7.50
C ARG A 411 -22.83 -12.80 -6.46
N ASN A 412 -22.31 -11.79 -5.77
CA ASN A 412 -23.04 -11.08 -4.72
C ASN A 412 -23.86 -9.88 -5.23
N GLY A 413 -23.86 -9.63 -6.55
CA GLY A 413 -24.64 -8.58 -7.20
C GLY A 413 -24.03 -7.17 -7.18
N ARG A 414 -22.89 -6.96 -6.51
CA ARG A 414 -22.26 -5.63 -6.42
C ARG A 414 -21.76 -5.11 -7.77
N LEU A 415 -21.41 -6.01 -8.66
CA LEU A 415 -21.07 -5.66 -10.04
C LEU A 415 -22.26 -5.01 -10.76
N ALA A 416 -23.44 -5.58 -10.64
CA ALA A 416 -24.68 -5.03 -11.22
C ALA A 416 -25.02 -3.68 -10.60
N ASP A 417 -25.00 -3.59 -9.26
CA ASP A 417 -25.23 -2.34 -8.52
C ASP A 417 -24.38 -1.18 -9.07
N LEU A 418 -23.06 -1.42 -9.28
CA LEU A 418 -22.15 -0.42 -9.83
C LEU A 418 -22.49 -0.04 -11.28
N MET A 419 -22.75 -1.03 -12.13
CA MET A 419 -23.06 -0.79 -13.55
C MET A 419 -24.37 -0.03 -13.73
N GLU A 420 -25.36 -0.27 -12.89
CA GLU A 420 -26.64 0.45 -12.90
C GLU A 420 -26.47 1.95 -12.58
N THR A 421 -25.43 2.32 -11.83
CA THR A 421 -25.12 3.74 -11.55
C THR A 421 -24.52 4.47 -12.75
N GLY A 422 -24.06 3.75 -13.77
CA GLY A 422 -23.26 4.27 -14.89
C GLY A 422 -21.75 4.12 -14.72
N ALA A 423 -21.28 3.51 -13.61
CA ALA A 423 -19.85 3.24 -13.41
C ALA A 423 -19.33 2.18 -14.40
N ILE A 424 -18.09 2.33 -14.83
CA ILE A 424 -17.42 1.42 -15.77
C ILE A 424 -16.58 0.44 -14.97
N VAL A 425 -16.98 -0.83 -14.92
CA VAL A 425 -16.20 -1.88 -14.24
C VAL A 425 -15.29 -2.58 -15.25
N LYS A 426 -14.00 -2.64 -14.94
CA LYS A 426 -12.96 -3.19 -15.79
C LYS A 426 -12.25 -4.36 -15.09
N THR A 427 -11.38 -5.07 -15.81
CA THR A 427 -10.59 -6.19 -15.27
C THR A 427 -9.37 -5.71 -14.50
N ALA A 428 -8.69 -6.60 -13.78
CA ALA A 428 -7.50 -6.28 -12.99
C ALA A 428 -6.37 -5.67 -13.85
N PHE A 429 -5.97 -4.45 -13.49
CA PHE A 429 -4.97 -3.67 -14.21
C PHE A 429 -4.38 -2.56 -13.32
N CYS A 430 -3.06 -2.41 -13.31
CA CYS A 430 -2.38 -1.37 -12.54
C CYS A 430 -2.33 -0.01 -13.25
N GLY A 431 -2.67 0.05 -14.53
CA GLY A 431 -2.52 1.24 -15.38
C GLY A 431 -3.01 2.55 -14.79
N PRO A 432 -4.22 2.61 -14.23
CA PRO A 432 -4.73 3.85 -13.64
C PRO A 432 -3.90 4.41 -12.47
N CYS A 433 -3.12 3.56 -11.79
CA CYS A 433 -2.26 3.99 -10.69
C CYS A 433 -0.99 4.72 -11.17
N PHE A 434 -0.59 4.55 -12.44
CA PHE A 434 0.65 5.15 -12.97
C PHE A 434 0.49 5.81 -14.36
N GLY A 435 -0.74 5.95 -14.84
CA GLY A 435 -1.05 6.70 -16.04
C GLY A 435 -0.98 5.94 -17.37
N ALA A 436 -1.18 4.63 -17.34
CA ALA A 436 -1.32 3.80 -18.54
C ALA A 436 -2.78 3.38 -18.81
N GLY A 437 -3.75 4.17 -18.40
CA GLY A 437 -5.18 3.94 -18.64
C GLY A 437 -6.03 4.89 -17.82
N ASP A 438 -7.24 5.20 -18.31
CA ASP A 438 -8.14 6.20 -17.73
C ASP A 438 -7.44 7.55 -17.45
N THR A 439 -6.63 7.98 -18.40
CA THR A 439 -5.94 9.27 -18.35
C THR A 439 -6.98 10.39 -18.44
N PRO A 440 -7.00 11.34 -17.50
CA PRO A 440 -7.93 12.46 -17.55
C PRO A 440 -7.53 13.49 -18.60
N ALA A 441 -8.43 14.37 -18.96
CA ALA A 441 -8.15 15.49 -19.85
C ALA A 441 -7.14 16.46 -19.21
N ASN A 442 -6.51 17.32 -20.02
CA ASN A 442 -5.66 18.40 -19.52
C ASN A 442 -6.45 19.31 -18.55
N ASN A 443 -5.81 19.73 -17.48
CA ASN A 443 -6.40 20.50 -16.37
C ASN A 443 -7.56 19.80 -15.65
N ALA A 444 -7.82 18.53 -15.91
CA ALA A 444 -8.83 17.79 -15.16
C ALA A 444 -8.34 17.52 -13.72
N PHE A 445 -9.30 17.42 -12.82
CA PHE A 445 -9.09 17.03 -11.44
C PHE A 445 -9.76 15.67 -11.18
N SER A 446 -8.95 14.68 -10.85
CA SER A 446 -9.40 13.31 -10.61
C SER A 446 -9.31 12.96 -9.12
N ILE A 447 -10.31 12.26 -8.59
CA ILE A 447 -10.25 11.67 -7.25
C ILE A 447 -10.06 10.17 -7.35
N ARG A 448 -9.10 9.62 -6.61
CA ARG A 448 -8.71 8.21 -6.77
C ARG A 448 -8.50 7.50 -5.44
N HIS A 449 -9.05 6.31 -5.32
CA HIS A 449 -8.53 5.32 -4.39
C HIS A 449 -7.45 4.53 -5.11
N SER A 450 -6.24 5.05 -5.07
CA SER A 450 -5.01 4.47 -5.62
C SER A 450 -3.85 4.82 -4.68
N THR A 451 -2.61 4.63 -5.10
CA THR A 451 -1.46 4.76 -4.18
C THR A 451 -0.75 6.10 -4.22
N ARG A 452 -0.73 6.81 -5.36
CA ARG A 452 0.08 8.02 -5.55
C ARG A 452 -0.63 9.10 -6.35
N ASN A 453 -0.25 10.35 -6.09
CA ASN A 453 -0.75 11.54 -6.78
C ASN A 453 0.38 12.51 -7.19
N PHE A 454 1.57 11.99 -7.48
CA PHE A 454 2.70 12.79 -7.96
C PHE A 454 2.38 13.44 -9.32
N PRO A 455 3.10 14.50 -9.72
CA PRO A 455 2.95 15.10 -11.05
C PRO A 455 3.07 14.04 -12.16
N ASN A 456 2.23 14.13 -13.18
CA ASN A 456 2.15 13.19 -14.32
C ASN A 456 1.83 11.72 -13.95
N ARG A 457 1.46 11.45 -12.71
CA ARG A 457 1.18 10.08 -12.24
C ARG A 457 -0.06 9.47 -12.87
N GLU A 458 -1.02 10.29 -13.27
CA GLU A 458 -2.26 9.89 -13.95
C GLU A 458 -2.12 9.74 -15.48
N GLY A 459 -0.91 9.94 -16.02
CA GLY A 459 -0.59 9.79 -17.44
C GLY A 459 -0.75 11.06 -18.28
N SER A 460 -1.32 12.14 -17.73
CA SER A 460 -1.22 13.44 -18.40
C SER A 460 0.21 13.96 -18.24
N LYS A 461 0.79 14.41 -19.33
CA LYS A 461 2.12 15.03 -19.28
C LYS A 461 1.95 16.54 -19.28
N LEU A 462 2.89 17.23 -18.66
CA LEU A 462 3.01 18.65 -18.79
C LEU A 462 3.10 19.02 -20.28
N GLN A 463 2.08 19.67 -20.80
CA GLN A 463 2.00 20.09 -22.19
C GLN A 463 1.40 21.48 -22.28
N ASN A 464 2.07 22.40 -22.95
CA ASN A 464 1.62 23.77 -23.13
C ASN A 464 1.27 24.50 -21.82
N GLY A 465 2.02 24.23 -20.75
CA GLY A 465 1.76 24.83 -19.45
C GLY A 465 0.55 24.27 -18.69
N GLN A 466 0.01 23.14 -19.11
CA GLN A 466 -1.16 22.49 -18.49
C GLN A 466 -0.81 21.11 -17.93
N ILE A 467 -1.46 20.73 -16.84
CA ILE A 467 -1.33 19.41 -16.21
C ILE A 467 -2.64 19.06 -15.51
N SER A 468 -3.07 17.80 -15.61
CA SER A 468 -4.12 17.27 -14.76
C SER A 468 -3.56 16.92 -13.38
N SER A 469 -4.44 16.69 -12.43
CA SER A 469 -4.07 16.43 -11.04
C SER A 469 -4.96 15.39 -10.38
N VAL A 470 -4.41 14.74 -9.36
CA VAL A 470 -5.08 13.68 -8.62
C VAL A 470 -5.10 14.01 -7.13
N ALA A 471 -6.25 13.87 -6.50
CA ALA A 471 -6.34 13.72 -5.05
C ALA A 471 -6.61 12.26 -4.68
N LEU A 472 -6.01 11.79 -3.60
CA LEU A 472 -6.25 10.45 -3.06
C LEU A 472 -7.29 10.51 -1.96
N MET A 473 -8.26 9.59 -2.01
CA MET A 473 -9.26 9.43 -0.97
C MET A 473 -9.82 8.00 -0.97
N ASP A 474 -10.48 7.59 0.11
CA ASP A 474 -11.08 6.27 0.21
C ASP A 474 -12.24 6.07 -0.77
N ALA A 475 -12.46 4.84 -1.22
CA ALA A 475 -13.55 4.47 -2.13
C ALA A 475 -14.92 4.83 -1.58
N ARG A 476 -15.12 4.73 -0.26
CA ARG A 476 -16.34 5.14 0.45
C ARG A 476 -16.60 6.64 0.30
N SER A 477 -15.54 7.43 0.44
CA SER A 477 -15.60 8.88 0.28
C SER A 477 -15.84 9.30 -1.17
N ILE A 478 -15.21 8.60 -2.14
CA ILE A 478 -15.47 8.79 -3.57
C ILE A 478 -16.95 8.54 -3.86
N ALA A 479 -17.48 7.39 -3.46
CA ALA A 479 -18.87 7.02 -3.66
C ALA A 479 -19.86 8.03 -3.01
N ALA A 480 -19.60 8.45 -1.77
CA ALA A 480 -20.45 9.39 -1.04
C ALA A 480 -20.45 10.82 -1.63
N LYS A 481 -19.45 11.20 -2.43
CA LYS A 481 -19.38 12.52 -3.08
C LYS A 481 -20.03 12.53 -4.45
N ILE A 482 -20.21 11.37 -5.04
CA ILE A 482 -20.83 11.20 -6.37
C ILE A 482 -22.34 10.95 -6.24
N GLY A 483 -22.75 10.16 -5.23
CA GLY A 483 -24.14 9.72 -4.99
C GLY A 483 -25.09 10.75 -4.37
#